data_3908ee6a453bc7cb2dc3baed416a30c8
#
_entry.id   3908ee6a453bc7cb2dc3baed416a30c8
#
_cell.length_a   1.000
_cell.length_b   1.000
_cell.length_c   1.000
_cell.angle_alpha   90.00
_cell.angle_beta   90.00
_cell.angle_gamma   90.00
#
_symmetry.space_group_name_H-M   'P 1'
#
loop_
_entity.id
_entity.type
_entity.pdbx_description
1 polymer ?
#
loop_
_entity_poly.entity_id
_entity_poly.type
_entity_poly.pdbx_seq_one_letter_code
_entity_poly.pdbx_strand_id
1 'polypeptide(L)' 'MVLPPLAVLHAEPAPALDLLTVPQVMTRLQLGRSAVYDLLRSGQLASITLGRARRIPAHALTDFIRTLLEQEAA' A
#
# COMPACT_ATOMS: atom_id res chain seq x y z
N MET A 1 -31.86 9.36 -4.90
CA MET A 1 -31.19 9.30 -4.77
C MET A 1 -30.27 8.98 -4.76
N VAL A 2 -30.02 9.03 -4.72
CA VAL A 2 -29.05 8.76 -4.56
C VAL A 2 -28.17 8.67 -4.67
N LEU A 3 -27.76 8.66 -4.50
CA LEU A 3 -26.81 8.52 -4.41
C LEU A 3 -25.94 8.39 -4.39
N PRO A 4 -25.76 8.39 -4.18
CA PRO A 4 -24.76 8.18 -4.17
C PRO A 4 -24.00 7.68 -4.37
N PRO A 5 -24.18 7.49 -4.39
CA PRO A 5 -23.33 6.88 -4.45
C PRO A 5 -22.47 6.93 -5.06
N LEU A 6 -22.56 7.43 -5.27
CA LEU A 6 -21.72 7.57 -5.78
C LEU A 6 -20.68 7.68 -5.49
N ALA A 7 -20.91 8.00 -4.88
CA ALA A 7 -19.87 8.23 -4.42
C ALA A 7 -19.10 7.28 -4.03
N VAL A 8 -19.52 6.92 -3.78
CA VAL A 8 -18.92 6.08 -3.39
C VAL A 8 -18.23 5.45 -4.15
N LEU A 9 -18.52 5.37 -4.76
CA LEU A 9 -18.03 4.65 -5.44
C LEU A 9 -16.87 4.92 -5.91
N HIS A 10 -16.72 5.75 -6.19
CA HIS A 10 -15.70 6.02 -6.85
C HIS A 10 -14.52 5.94 -6.26
N ALA A 11 -14.60 6.04 -5.41
CA ALA A 11 -13.42 6.18 -4.94
C ALA A 11 -12.73 5.02 -4.59
N GLU A 12 -13.36 4.16 -4.33
CA GLU A 12 -12.77 3.16 -3.73
C GLU A 12 -12.10 2.23 -4.51
N PRO A 13 -12.50 1.90 -5.58
CA PRO A 13 -11.85 0.85 -6.28
C PRO A 13 -10.52 1.25 -6.82
N ALA A 14 -10.39 2.45 -7.12
CA ALA A 14 -9.19 2.86 -7.75
C ALA A 14 -7.95 2.65 -6.93
N PRO A 15 -7.96 2.78 -5.65
CA PRO A 15 -6.72 2.67 -4.89
C PRO A 15 -5.97 1.37 -5.10
N ALA A 16 -6.65 0.32 -5.46
CA ALA A 16 -5.98 -0.93 -5.65
C ALA A 16 -5.04 -0.90 -6.82
N LEU A 17 -5.25 0.03 -7.75
CA LEU A 17 -4.41 0.17 -8.92
C LEU A 17 -3.40 1.29 -8.79
N ASP A 18 -3.44 2.01 -7.69
CA ASP A 18 -2.53 3.12 -7.50
C ASP A 18 -1.14 2.64 -7.13
N LEU A 19 -0.17 3.49 -7.43
CA LEU A 19 1.21 3.26 -7.04
C LEU A 19 1.57 4.31 -6.01
N LEU A 20 2.16 3.86 -4.93
CA LEU A 20 2.52 4.73 -3.81
C LEU A 20 4.02 4.98 -3.81
N THR A 21 4.40 6.16 -3.33
CA THR A 21 5.80 6.47 -3.12
C THR A 21 6.23 5.94 -1.76
N VAL A 22 7.54 5.87 -1.54
CA VAL A 22 8.05 5.47 -0.23
C VAL A 22 7.55 6.39 0.88
N PRO A 23 7.59 7.73 0.72
CA PRO A 23 7.04 8.59 1.77
C PRO A 23 5.57 8.34 2.07
N GLN A 24 4.77 8.02 1.04
CA GLN A 24 3.37 7.72 1.27
C GLN A 24 3.19 6.44 2.07
N VAL A 25 4.02 5.42 1.80
CA VAL A 25 3.98 4.18 2.56
C VAL A 25 4.41 4.43 4.00
N MET A 26 5.45 5.25 4.19
CA MET A 26 5.88 5.61 5.54
C MET A 26 4.72 6.20 6.34
N THR A 27 3.98 7.09 5.71
CA THR A 27 2.84 7.72 6.37
C THR A 27 1.75 6.71 6.68
N ARG A 28 1.45 5.84 5.74
CA ARG A 28 0.36 4.89 5.93
C ARG A 28 0.67 3.84 6.96
N LEU A 29 1.92 3.39 7.00
CA LEU A 29 2.35 2.40 8.00
C LEU A 29 2.84 3.05 9.28
N GLN A 30 3.05 4.35 9.25
CA GLN A 30 3.61 5.10 10.38
C GLN A 30 4.95 4.53 10.80
N LEU A 31 5.78 4.26 9.81
CA LEU A 31 7.13 3.74 10.02
C LEU A 31 8.14 4.72 9.44
N GLY A 32 9.34 4.66 9.94
CA GLY A 32 10.41 5.47 9.41
C GLY A 32 10.94 4.91 8.10
N ARG A 33 11.78 5.69 7.44
CA ARG A 33 12.32 5.31 6.14
C ARG A 33 13.09 4.00 6.20
N SER A 34 13.95 3.84 7.21
CA SER A 34 14.75 2.63 7.32
C SER A 34 13.90 1.38 7.42
N ALA A 35 12.83 1.46 8.22
CA ALA A 35 11.94 0.31 8.39
C ALA A 35 11.26 -0.05 7.07
N VAL A 36 10.80 0.96 6.33
CA VAL A 36 10.16 0.69 5.06
C VAL A 36 11.14 0.08 4.06
N TYR A 37 12.36 0.62 4.00
CA TYR A 37 13.35 0.06 3.08
C TYR A 37 13.75 -1.37 3.47
N ASP A 38 13.76 -1.68 4.76
CA ASP A 38 14.00 -3.05 5.18
C ASP A 38 12.92 -4.00 4.67
N LEU A 39 11.67 -3.56 4.73
CA LEU A 39 10.57 -4.37 4.20
C LEU A 39 10.70 -4.58 2.70
N LEU A 40 11.15 -3.56 1.98
CA LEU A 40 11.34 -3.67 0.54
C LEU A 40 12.50 -4.59 0.21
N ARG A 41 13.61 -4.45 0.93
CA ARG A 41 14.78 -5.28 0.65
C ARG A 41 14.55 -6.75 0.97
N SER A 42 13.79 -7.02 2.00
CA SER A 42 13.53 -8.40 2.40
C SER A 42 12.46 -9.07 1.57
N GLY A 43 11.76 -8.29 0.73
CA GLY A 43 10.71 -8.84 -0.10
C GLY A 43 9.37 -8.97 0.61
N GLN A 44 9.28 -8.53 1.85
CA GLN A 44 8.00 -8.59 2.56
C GLN A 44 6.99 -7.61 1.99
N LEU A 45 7.47 -6.52 1.40
CA LEU A 45 6.61 -5.55 0.76
C LEU A 45 7.05 -5.41 -0.68
N ALA A 46 6.19 -5.76 -1.62
CA ALA A 46 6.53 -5.73 -3.03
C ALA A 46 6.63 -4.30 -3.55
N SER A 47 7.53 -4.09 -4.48
CA SER A 47 7.66 -2.80 -5.12
C SER A 47 8.06 -3.01 -6.57
N ILE A 48 7.88 -1.95 -7.37
CA ILE A 48 8.33 -1.96 -8.76
C ILE A 48 9.18 -0.74 -8.99
N THR A 49 10.00 -0.80 -10.01
CA THR A 49 10.85 0.31 -10.38
C THR A 49 10.42 0.82 -11.75
N LEU A 50 10.12 2.11 -11.81
CA LEU A 50 9.76 2.75 -13.06
C LEU A 50 10.86 3.76 -13.35
N GLY A 51 11.77 3.39 -14.28
CA GLY A 51 12.94 4.21 -14.50
C GLY A 51 13.77 4.26 -13.23
N ARG A 52 13.91 5.43 -12.65
CA ARG A 52 14.65 5.58 -11.41
C ARG A 52 13.76 5.67 -10.20
N ALA A 53 12.45 5.61 -10.41
CA ALA A 53 11.52 5.79 -9.32
C ALA A 53 11.06 4.45 -8.79
N ARG A 54 11.07 4.30 -7.47
CA ARG A 54 10.52 3.10 -6.85
C ARG A 54 9.10 3.39 -6.43
N ARG A 55 8.21 2.47 -6.72
CA ARG A 55 6.80 2.63 -6.37
C ARG A 55 6.28 1.35 -5.75
N ILE A 56 5.33 1.48 -4.87
CA ILE A 56 4.73 0.34 -4.18
C ILE A 56 3.27 0.27 -4.59
N PRO A 57 2.84 -0.83 -5.24
CA PRO A 57 1.43 -0.94 -5.59
C PRO A 57 0.57 -0.91 -4.33
N ALA A 58 -0.55 -0.19 -4.40
CA ALA A 58 -1.42 -0.07 -3.23
C ALA A 58 -1.91 -1.43 -2.76
N HIS A 59 -2.21 -2.34 -3.68
CA HIS A 59 -2.68 -3.65 -3.27
C HIS A 59 -1.60 -4.45 -2.56
N ALA A 60 -0.33 -4.21 -2.89
CA ALA A 60 0.76 -4.88 -2.19
C ALA A 60 0.82 -4.45 -0.74
N LEU A 61 0.55 -3.17 -0.49
CA LEU A 61 0.50 -2.67 0.87
C LEU A 61 -0.68 -3.28 1.63
N THR A 62 -1.83 -3.38 0.97
CA THR A 62 -3.00 -3.99 1.57
C THR A 62 -2.73 -5.46 1.92
N ASP A 63 -2.10 -6.18 1.01
CA ASP A 63 -1.79 -7.59 1.24
C ASP A 63 -0.80 -7.75 2.38
N PHE A 64 0.18 -6.86 2.46
CA PHE A 64 1.14 -6.88 3.55
C PHE A 64 0.46 -6.71 4.90
N ILE A 65 -0.45 -5.73 4.98
CA ILE A 65 -1.18 -5.49 6.22
C ILE A 65 -2.05 -6.69 6.57
N ARG A 66 -2.71 -7.26 5.57
CA ARG A 66 -3.56 -8.43 5.79
C ARG A 66 -2.74 -9.60 6.33
N THR A 67 -1.56 -9.82 5.77
CA THR A 67 -0.69 -10.89 6.23
C THR A 67 -0.27 -10.67 7.68
N LEU A 68 0.05 -9.43 8.04
CA LEU A 68 0.39 -9.14 9.43
C LEU A 68 -0.76 -9.44 10.37
N LEU A 69 -1.98 -9.07 9.97
CA LEU A 69 -3.14 -9.33 10.80
C LEU A 69 -3.38 -10.83 10.96
N GLU A 70 -3.16 -11.59 9.91
CA GLU A 70 -3.32 -13.03 10.00
C GLU A 70 -2.28 -13.65 10.91
N GLN A 71 -1.05 -13.15 10.86
CA GLN A 71 0.00 -13.65 11.73
C GLN A 71 -0.27 -13.32 13.18
N GLU A 72 -0.81 -12.12 13.44
CA GLU A 72 -1.14 -11.75 14.80
C GLU A 72 -2.30 -12.56 15.35
N ALA A 73 -3.22 -12.94 14.47
CA ALA A 73 -4.39 -13.70 14.92
C ALA A 73 -4.05 -15.16 15.17
N ALA A 74 -2.96 -15.64 14.59
CA ALA A 74 -2.56 -17.01 14.81
C ALA A 74 -1.87 -17.14 16.16
#